data_3d4ebb1dc5124923f220e507958e1161
#
_entry.id   3d4ebb1dc5124923f220e507958e1161
#
_cell.length_a   1.000
_cell.length_b   1.000
_cell.length_c   1.000
_cell.angle_alpha   90.00
_cell.angle_beta   90.00
_cell.angle_gamma   90.00
#
_symmetry.space_group_name_H-M   'P 1'
#
loop_
_entity.id
_entity.type
_entity.pdbx_description
1 polymer ?
#
loop_
_entity_poly.entity_id
_entity_poly.type
_entity_poly.pdbx_seq_one_letter_code
_entity_poly.pdbx_strand_id
1 'polypeptide(L)'
;MINRDEYVERMKKQIDEWNTKLADWEAEVQKAQTHVKARYEAQIKAMEKQRDETIKRLNETREASQAAWQEVSKGAESAWKALHASYEKAWSEFHKKKGSDR
;
A
#
# COMPACT_ATOMS: atom_id res chain seq x y z
N MET A 1 -8.82 -23.84 -3.51
CA MET A 1 -7.81 -23.15 -4.32
C MET A 1 -8.49 -22.05 -5.13
N ILE A 2 -8.02 -20.80 -5.04
CA ILE A 2 -8.64 -19.71 -5.80
C ILE A 2 -8.08 -19.66 -7.21
N ASN A 3 -8.89 -19.21 -8.16
CA ASN A 3 -8.46 -19.03 -9.53
C ASN A 3 -7.90 -17.61 -9.73
N ARG A 4 -7.37 -17.34 -10.92
CA ARG A 4 -6.76 -16.04 -11.25
C ARG A 4 -7.74 -14.88 -11.05
N ASP A 5 -8.96 -15.04 -11.52
CA ASP A 5 -9.95 -13.95 -11.47
C ASP A 5 -10.35 -13.64 -10.04
N GLU A 6 -10.51 -14.67 -9.20
CA GLU A 6 -10.79 -14.45 -7.77
C GLU A 6 -9.65 -13.76 -7.07
N TYR A 7 -8.42 -14.15 -7.40
CA TYR A 7 -7.22 -13.52 -6.83
C TYR A 7 -7.16 -12.04 -7.18
N VAL A 8 -7.38 -11.72 -8.46
CA VAL A 8 -7.34 -10.32 -8.94
C VAL A 8 -8.41 -9.48 -8.25
N GLU A 9 -9.63 -10.00 -8.13
CA GLU A 9 -10.72 -9.29 -7.47
C GLU A 9 -10.42 -9.05 -5.99
N ARG A 10 -9.86 -10.05 -5.32
CA ARG A 10 -9.47 -9.92 -3.91
C ARG A 10 -8.41 -8.84 -3.72
N MET A 11 -7.40 -8.82 -4.59
CA MET A 11 -6.34 -7.83 -4.51
C MET A 11 -6.84 -6.43 -4.80
N LYS A 12 -7.74 -6.27 -5.77
CA LYS A 12 -8.35 -4.98 -6.07
C LYS A 12 -9.09 -4.43 -4.86
N LYS A 13 -9.84 -5.29 -4.19
CA LYS A 13 -10.58 -4.88 -3.00
C LYS A 13 -9.64 -4.44 -1.89
N GLN A 14 -8.55 -5.18 -1.68
CA GLN A 14 -7.56 -4.82 -0.67
C GLN A 14 -6.88 -3.49 -1.01
N ILE A 15 -6.58 -3.27 -2.28
CA ILE A 15 -5.97 -2.01 -2.72
C ILE A 15 -6.93 -0.84 -2.50
N ASP A 16 -8.22 -1.02 -2.79
CA ASP A 16 -9.22 0.01 -2.56
C ASP A 16 -9.33 0.36 -1.07
N GLU A 17 -9.36 -0.65 -0.20
CA GLU A 17 -9.38 -0.44 1.24
C GLU A 17 -8.12 0.28 1.71
N TRP A 18 -6.97 -0.10 1.16
CA TRP A 18 -5.71 0.54 1.49
C TRP A 18 -5.68 2.00 1.05
N ASN A 19 -6.22 2.31 -0.13
CA ASN A 19 -6.31 3.69 -0.62
C ASN A 19 -7.10 4.56 0.35
N THR A 20 -8.18 4.02 0.91
CA THR A 20 -8.98 4.74 1.90
C THR A 20 -8.16 5.01 3.16
N LYS A 21 -7.45 4.00 3.65
CA LYS A 21 -6.58 4.16 4.82
C LYS A 21 -5.49 5.19 4.59
N LEU A 22 -4.87 5.15 3.41
CA LEU A 22 -3.82 6.09 3.06
C LEU A 22 -4.36 7.52 3.00
N ALA A 23 -5.53 7.71 2.41
CA ALA A 23 -6.16 9.03 2.33
C ALA A 23 -6.48 9.58 3.71
N ASP A 24 -6.99 8.74 4.61
CA ASP A 24 -7.30 9.15 5.98
C ASP A 24 -6.03 9.55 6.72
N TRP A 25 -4.96 8.80 6.58
CA TRP A 25 -3.69 9.11 7.21
C TRP A 25 -3.08 10.38 6.62
N GLU A 26 -3.17 10.55 5.32
CA GLU A 26 -2.69 11.76 4.65
C GLU A 26 -3.40 13.00 5.21
N ALA A 27 -4.71 12.90 5.45
CA ALA A 27 -5.46 13.99 6.04
C ALA A 27 -4.97 14.30 7.45
N GLU A 28 -4.64 13.30 8.25
CA GLU A 28 -4.07 13.51 9.58
C GLU A 28 -2.70 14.18 9.51
N VAL A 29 -1.86 13.75 8.56
CA VAL A 29 -0.52 14.32 8.39
C VAL A 29 -0.61 15.81 8.01
N GLN A 30 -1.62 16.18 7.20
CA GLN A 30 -1.81 17.57 6.81
C GLN A 30 -2.12 18.48 8.00
N LYS A 31 -2.64 17.93 9.08
CA LYS A 31 -2.95 18.67 10.31
C LYS A 31 -1.76 18.75 11.26
N ALA A 32 -0.68 18.04 10.97
CA ALA A 32 0.50 18.00 11.83
C ALA A 32 1.35 19.26 11.67
N GLN A 33 2.29 19.45 12.59
CA GLN A 33 3.24 20.57 12.51
C GLN A 33 4.10 20.45 11.25
N THR A 34 4.58 21.58 10.76
CA THR A 34 5.26 21.68 9.47
C THR A 34 6.40 20.67 9.31
N HIS A 35 7.25 20.52 10.32
CA HIS A 35 8.38 19.60 10.22
C HIS A 35 7.97 18.13 10.20
N VAL A 36 6.92 17.78 10.95
CA VAL A 36 6.35 16.43 10.96
C VAL A 36 5.67 16.15 9.63
N LYS A 37 4.89 17.12 9.16
CA LYS A 37 4.19 17.04 7.90
C LYS A 37 5.14 16.76 6.73
N ALA A 38 6.23 17.55 6.62
CA ALA A 38 7.19 17.39 5.54
C ALA A 38 7.80 15.98 5.51
N ARG A 39 8.12 15.46 6.69
CA ARG A 39 8.71 14.13 6.83
C ARG A 39 7.78 13.03 6.32
N TYR A 40 6.53 13.08 6.75
CA TYR A 40 5.57 12.03 6.40
C TYR A 40 4.99 12.19 4.99
N GLU A 41 4.96 13.41 4.45
CA GLU A 41 4.57 13.60 3.06
C GLU A 41 5.49 12.84 2.11
N ALA A 42 6.79 12.85 2.38
CA ALA A 42 7.75 12.10 1.58
C ALA A 42 7.47 10.60 1.65
N GLN A 43 7.14 10.09 2.84
CA GLN A 43 6.82 8.68 3.02
C GLN A 43 5.52 8.31 2.31
N ILE A 44 4.51 9.19 2.36
CA ILE A 44 3.24 8.97 1.67
C ILE A 44 3.46 8.88 0.17
N LYS A 45 4.28 9.76 -0.40
CA LYS A 45 4.60 9.71 -1.83
C LYS A 45 5.30 8.43 -2.21
N ALA A 46 6.20 7.95 -1.36
CA ALA A 46 6.87 6.67 -1.60
C ALA A 46 5.88 5.51 -1.59
N MET A 47 4.89 5.55 -0.68
CA MET A 47 3.86 4.53 -0.60
C MET A 47 2.91 4.56 -1.80
N GLU A 48 2.60 5.75 -2.31
CA GLU A 48 1.81 5.89 -3.53
C GLU A 48 2.52 5.25 -4.72
N LYS A 49 3.83 5.43 -4.79
CA LYS A 49 4.64 4.81 -5.82
C LYS A 49 4.64 3.29 -5.69
N GLN A 50 4.77 2.78 -4.48
CA GLN A 50 4.70 1.34 -4.21
C GLN A 50 3.32 0.78 -4.55
N ARG A 51 2.26 1.54 -4.27
CA ARG A 51 0.90 1.15 -4.65
C ARG A 51 0.77 1.03 -6.17
N ASP A 52 1.31 2.01 -6.89
CA ASP A 52 1.24 1.99 -8.35
C ASP A 52 1.99 0.79 -8.92
N GLU A 53 3.13 0.45 -8.33
CA GLU A 53 3.89 -0.74 -8.70
C GLU A 53 3.09 -2.01 -8.44
N THR A 54 2.40 -2.07 -7.30
CA THR A 54 1.54 -3.21 -6.95
C THR A 54 0.41 -3.37 -7.97
N ILE A 55 -0.21 -2.26 -8.37
CA ILE A 55 -1.28 -2.27 -9.38
C ILE A 55 -0.75 -2.77 -10.71
N LYS A 56 0.44 -2.32 -11.10
CA LYS A 56 1.09 -2.78 -12.33
C LYS A 56 1.30 -4.29 -12.31
N ARG A 57 1.83 -4.81 -11.20
CA ARG A 57 2.04 -6.25 -11.03
C ARG A 57 0.73 -7.03 -11.05
N LEU A 58 -0.31 -6.46 -10.45
CA LEU A 58 -1.63 -7.08 -10.46
C LEU A 58 -2.20 -7.15 -11.88
N ASN A 59 -2.01 -6.09 -12.68
CA ASN A 59 -2.45 -6.09 -14.07
C ASN A 59 -1.70 -7.15 -14.88
N GLU A 60 -0.41 -7.33 -14.63
CA GLU A 60 0.37 -8.39 -15.25
C GLU A 60 -0.20 -9.77 -14.89
N THR A 61 -0.59 -9.95 -13.64
CA THR A 61 -1.23 -11.20 -13.19
C THR A 61 -2.53 -11.45 -13.94
N ARG A 62 -3.35 -10.41 -14.10
CA ARG A 62 -4.64 -10.51 -14.79
C ARG A 62 -4.45 -10.92 -16.25
N GLU A 63 -3.40 -10.44 -16.88
CA GLU A 63 -3.11 -10.70 -18.29
C GLU A 63 -2.38 -12.03 -18.50
N ALA A 64 -1.86 -12.64 -17.44
CA ALA A 64 -1.14 -13.90 -17.53
C ALA A 64 -2.07 -15.07 -17.89
N SER A 65 -1.50 -16.10 -18.49
CA SER A 65 -2.26 -17.32 -18.80
C SER A 65 -2.67 -18.04 -17.52
N GLN A 66 -3.64 -18.96 -17.63
CA GLN A 66 -4.07 -19.77 -16.49
C GLN A 66 -2.92 -20.61 -15.93
N ALA A 67 -1.96 -20.98 -16.76
CA ALA A 67 -0.81 -21.76 -16.30
C ALA A 67 0.26 -20.88 -15.61
N ALA A 68 0.36 -19.62 -15.99
CA ALA A 68 1.44 -18.76 -15.55
C ALA A 68 1.09 -17.81 -14.39
N TRP A 69 -0.21 -17.60 -14.12
CA TRP A 69 -0.61 -16.54 -13.20
C TRP A 69 -0.07 -16.73 -11.78
N GLN A 70 0.11 -17.96 -11.33
CA GLN A 70 0.62 -18.21 -9.98
C GLN A 70 2.04 -17.69 -9.81
N GLU A 71 2.87 -17.82 -10.82
CA GLU A 71 4.24 -17.28 -10.79
C GLU A 71 4.24 -15.76 -10.86
N VAL A 72 3.43 -15.21 -11.75
CA VAL A 72 3.35 -13.76 -11.94
C VAL A 72 2.81 -13.08 -10.68
N SER A 73 1.83 -13.69 -10.01
CA SER A 73 1.22 -13.12 -8.82
C SER A 73 2.17 -13.02 -7.63
N LYS A 74 3.24 -13.80 -7.61
CA LYS A 74 4.24 -13.70 -6.55
C LYS A 74 4.86 -12.31 -6.49
N GLY A 75 5.06 -11.67 -7.65
CA GLY A 75 5.55 -10.32 -7.70
C GLY A 75 4.58 -9.31 -7.09
N ALA A 76 3.29 -9.47 -7.37
CA ALA A 76 2.26 -8.61 -6.79
C ALA A 76 2.18 -8.79 -5.27
N GLU A 77 2.25 -10.03 -4.79
CA GLU A 77 2.22 -10.30 -3.35
C GLU A 77 3.43 -9.71 -2.63
N SER A 78 4.62 -9.85 -3.21
CA SER A 78 5.83 -9.27 -2.65
C SER A 78 5.73 -7.77 -2.53
N ALA A 79 5.27 -7.10 -3.58
CA ALA A 79 5.08 -5.66 -3.59
C ALA A 79 4.05 -5.23 -2.54
N TRP A 80 2.97 -5.99 -2.42
CA TRP A 80 1.91 -5.71 -1.46
C TRP A 80 2.40 -5.83 -0.02
N LYS A 81 3.15 -6.90 0.28
CA LYS A 81 3.72 -7.10 1.61
C LYS A 81 4.69 -6.00 1.99
N ALA A 82 5.54 -5.60 1.05
CA ALA A 82 6.49 -4.52 1.27
C ALA A 82 5.77 -3.20 1.55
N LEU A 83 4.71 -2.92 0.81
CA LEU A 83 3.90 -1.72 1.00
C LEU A 83 3.25 -1.71 2.39
N HIS A 84 2.65 -2.82 2.79
CA HIS A 84 2.02 -2.94 4.11
C HIS A 84 3.03 -2.75 5.24
N ALA A 85 4.19 -3.37 5.13
CA ALA A 85 5.23 -3.25 6.15
C ALA A 85 5.69 -1.80 6.29
N SER A 86 5.89 -1.12 5.17
CA SER A 86 6.29 0.29 5.17
C SER A 86 5.22 1.17 5.78
N TYR A 87 3.96 0.93 5.43
CA TYR A 87 2.84 1.70 5.95
C TYR A 87 2.70 1.52 7.46
N GLU A 88 2.71 0.28 7.93
CA GLU A 88 2.56 -0.01 9.36
C GLU A 88 3.67 0.64 10.18
N LYS A 89 4.90 0.57 9.69
CA LYS A 89 6.04 1.18 10.38
C LYS A 89 5.89 2.70 10.45
N ALA A 90 5.57 3.33 9.34
CA ALA A 90 5.43 4.79 9.29
C ALA A 90 4.24 5.26 10.12
N TRP A 91 3.12 4.56 10.03
CA TRP A 91 1.92 4.89 10.80
C TRP A 91 2.17 4.78 12.30
N SER A 92 2.85 3.71 12.71
CA SER A 92 3.20 3.48 14.11
C SER A 92 4.12 4.58 14.63
N GLU A 93 5.15 4.95 13.87
CA GLU A 93 6.06 6.03 14.23
C GLU A 93 5.34 7.38 14.35
N PHE A 94 4.43 7.65 13.42
CA PHE A 94 3.65 8.89 13.42
C PHE A 94 2.81 9.00 14.70
N HIS A 95 2.10 7.94 15.05
CA HIS A 95 1.25 7.94 16.24
C HIS A 95 2.07 7.99 17.52
N LYS A 96 3.22 7.32 17.54
CA LYS A 96 4.11 7.35 18.69
C LYS A 96 4.65 8.77 18.93
N LYS A 97 5.09 9.46 17.88
CA LYS A 97 5.59 10.83 17.98
C LYS A 97 4.48 11.80 18.39
N LYS A 98 3.29 11.60 17.84
CA LYS A 98 2.14 12.42 18.19
C LYS A 98 1.84 12.31 19.68
N GLY A 99 1.97 11.11 20.25
CA GLY A 99 1.77 10.88 21.68
C GLY A 99 2.87 11.48 22.54
N SER A 100 4.12 11.49 22.06
CA SER A 100 5.25 11.98 22.84
C SER A 100 5.40 13.50 22.82
N ASP A 101 4.69 14.20 21.94
CA ASP A 101 4.71 15.65 21.83
C ASP A 101 3.80 16.36 22.84
N ARG A 102 3.26 15.62 23.78
CA ARG A 102 2.40 16.17 24.84
C ARG A 102 3.21 16.76 25.98
#